data_fa8deac0c21f0a391a04ea9d8b8009f2
#
_entry.id   fa8deac0c21f0a391a04ea9d8b8009f2
#
_cell.length_a   1.000
_cell.length_b   1.000
_cell.length_c   1.000
_cell.angle_alpha   90.00
_cell.angle_beta   90.00
_cell.angle_gamma   90.00
#
_symmetry.space_group_name_H-M   'P 1'
#
loop_
_entity.id
_entity.type
_entity.pdbx_description
1 polymer ?
#
loop_
_entity_poly.entity_id
_entity_poly.type
_entity_poly.pdbx_seq_one_letter_code
_entity_poly.pdbx_strand_id
1 'polypeptide(L)'
;CIRDRLQVMLLIAVMSGLATMGYLQWRERSALDSSRQERQALAQADQALIAYATVARSLPCPDVDRDGLQDCGAPATQKGWLPTATLRMAGVDPGVDVGQLRYLVQRQGGANDLTMLTDTWTPLEYSDGADGFFAMRGAPYPADILTLTDLCQRLDTGRRATMLPTMAQVNAPTPRAIAYALAHPGNNDADGDGDLFDGANSNAAANVNRMED
;
A
#
# COMPACT_ATOMS: atom_id res chain seq x y z
N CYS A 1 -2.48 6.67 68.13
CA CYS A 1 -3.57 6.28 67.21
C CYS A 1 -3.80 7.24 66.03
N ILE A 2 -3.77 8.56 66.19
CA ILE A 2 -4.00 9.49 65.05
C ILE A 2 -2.80 9.57 64.13
N ARG A 3 -1.57 9.54 64.67
CA ARG A 3 -0.29 9.62 63.95
C ARG A 3 -0.07 8.42 63.01
N ASP A 4 -0.47 7.22 63.42
CA ASP A 4 -0.35 6.02 62.61
C ASP A 4 -1.32 6.02 61.43
N ARG A 5 -2.53 6.52 61.59
CA ARG A 5 -3.53 6.66 60.53
C ARG A 5 -3.07 7.66 59.47
N LEU A 6 -2.43 8.74 59.89
CA LEU A 6 -1.91 9.76 58.98
C LEU A 6 -0.74 9.25 58.14
N GLN A 7 0.14 8.43 58.74
CA GLN A 7 1.25 7.78 58.00
C GLN A 7 0.74 6.76 56.98
N VAL A 8 -0.26 5.97 57.30
CA VAL A 8 -0.87 5.01 56.39
C VAL A 8 -1.55 5.72 55.23
N MET A 9 -2.29 6.80 55.48
CA MET A 9 -2.92 7.59 54.40
C MET A 9 -1.88 8.23 53.47
N LEU A 10 -0.78 8.71 54.01
CA LEU A 10 0.30 9.32 53.23
C LEU A 10 1.00 8.26 52.37
N LEU A 11 1.23 7.08 52.87
CA LEU A 11 1.78 5.96 52.09
C LEU A 11 0.86 5.52 50.96
N ILE A 12 -0.43 5.41 51.19
CA ILE A 12 -1.42 5.06 50.17
C ILE A 12 -1.45 6.16 49.09
N ALA A 13 -1.41 7.43 49.43
CA ALA A 13 -1.40 8.53 48.49
C ALA A 13 -0.13 8.53 47.62
N VAL A 14 1.04 8.25 48.20
CA VAL A 14 2.30 8.16 47.45
C VAL A 14 2.29 6.95 46.52
N MET A 15 1.85 5.79 47.01
CA MET A 15 1.79 4.58 46.18
C MET A 15 0.80 4.70 45.01
N SER A 16 -0.37 5.34 45.26
CA SER A 16 -1.33 5.60 44.18
C SER A 16 -0.79 6.60 43.16
N GLY A 17 -0.07 7.62 43.58
CA GLY A 17 0.59 8.58 42.69
C GLY A 17 1.67 7.94 41.81
N LEU A 18 2.49 7.06 42.40
CA LEU A 18 3.50 6.32 41.64
C LEU A 18 2.88 5.33 40.66
N ALA A 19 1.81 4.63 41.05
CA ALA A 19 1.10 3.70 40.19
C ALA A 19 0.45 4.41 38.97
N THR A 20 -0.15 5.59 39.19
CA THR A 20 -0.74 6.39 38.12
C THR A 20 0.33 6.92 37.13
N MET A 21 1.48 7.41 37.66
CA MET A 21 2.58 7.84 36.82
C MET A 21 3.15 6.68 35.99
N GLY A 22 3.36 5.52 36.63
CA GLY A 22 3.82 4.32 35.94
C GLY A 22 2.88 3.87 34.82
N TYR A 23 1.58 3.90 35.08
CA TYR A 23 0.56 3.55 34.09
C TYR A 23 0.54 4.52 32.90
N LEU A 24 0.63 5.83 33.13
CA LEU A 24 0.66 6.83 32.08
C LEU A 24 1.92 6.68 31.20
N GLN A 25 3.09 6.49 31.81
CA GLN A 25 4.33 6.27 31.08
C GLN A 25 4.31 4.98 30.26
N TRP A 26 3.71 3.92 30.80
CA TRP A 26 3.57 2.66 30.07
C TRP A 26 2.65 2.83 28.88
N ARG A 27 1.53 3.52 29.02
CA ARG A 27 0.57 3.81 27.94
C ARG A 27 1.20 4.64 26.82
N GLU A 28 1.98 5.67 27.15
CA GLU A 28 2.68 6.49 26.16
C GLU A 28 3.73 5.68 25.39
N ARG A 29 4.50 4.84 26.07
CA ARG A 29 5.51 3.98 25.43
C ARG A 29 4.85 2.96 24.50
N SER A 30 3.78 2.32 24.93
CA SER A 30 3.08 1.34 24.08
C SER A 30 2.51 1.98 22.82
N ALA A 31 1.99 3.20 22.89
CA ALA A 31 1.50 3.94 21.72
C ALA A 31 2.64 4.32 20.75
N LEU A 32 3.79 4.72 21.28
CA LEU A 32 4.96 5.04 20.45
C LEU A 32 5.55 3.80 19.77
N ASP A 33 5.56 2.67 20.46
CA ASP A 33 6.09 1.41 19.92
C ASP A 33 5.17 0.87 18.82
N SER A 34 3.84 0.95 18.98
CA SER A 34 2.90 0.56 17.94
C SER A 34 3.05 1.44 16.69
N SER A 35 3.15 2.76 16.84
CA SER A 35 3.35 3.66 15.70
C SER A 35 4.67 3.42 14.95
N ARG A 36 5.72 2.99 15.64
CA ARG A 36 6.99 2.61 15.00
C ARG A 36 6.85 1.32 14.22
N GLN A 37 6.18 0.33 14.79
CA GLN A 37 5.94 -0.96 14.14
C GLN A 37 5.09 -0.79 12.89
N GLU A 38 4.03 0.01 12.93
CA GLU A 38 3.19 0.37 11.79
C GLU A 38 4.00 1.00 10.66
N ARG A 39 4.83 2.02 10.98
CA ARG A 39 5.71 2.66 9.97
C ARG A 39 6.75 1.70 9.40
N GLN A 40 7.27 0.81 10.19
CA GLN A 40 8.22 -0.21 9.72
C GLN A 40 7.54 -1.20 8.78
N ALA A 41 6.34 -1.68 9.11
CA ALA A 41 5.58 -2.58 8.24
C ALA A 41 5.25 -1.91 6.90
N LEU A 42 4.80 -0.65 6.91
CA LEU A 42 4.54 0.11 5.68
C LEU A 42 5.81 0.30 4.85
N ALA A 43 6.93 0.66 5.48
CA ALA A 43 8.20 0.86 4.76
C ALA A 43 8.73 -0.46 4.17
N GLN A 44 8.60 -1.58 4.87
CA GLN A 44 8.98 -2.90 4.36
C GLN A 44 8.12 -3.31 3.18
N ALA A 45 6.81 -3.13 3.28
CA ALA A 45 5.88 -3.42 2.19
C ALA A 45 6.14 -2.55 0.95
N ASP A 46 6.42 -1.27 1.14
CA ASP A 46 6.79 -0.35 0.06
C ASP A 46 8.05 -0.82 -0.67
N GLN A 47 9.10 -1.14 0.08
CA GLN A 47 10.34 -1.68 -0.49
C GLN A 47 10.12 -3.01 -1.22
N ALA A 48 9.26 -3.88 -0.68
CA ALA A 48 8.92 -5.14 -1.31
C ALA A 48 8.17 -4.95 -2.63
N LEU A 49 7.22 -4.01 -2.69
CA LEU A 49 6.51 -3.67 -3.93
C LEU A 49 7.46 -3.10 -5.00
N ILE A 50 8.38 -2.22 -4.61
CA ILE A 50 9.40 -1.69 -5.52
C ILE A 50 10.32 -2.82 -6.03
N ALA A 51 10.77 -3.69 -5.14
CA ALA A 51 11.60 -4.84 -5.51
C ALA A 51 10.85 -5.80 -6.45
N TYR A 52 9.59 -6.09 -6.16
CA TYR A 52 8.73 -6.89 -7.03
C TYR A 52 8.59 -6.24 -8.41
N ALA A 53 8.31 -4.93 -8.46
CA ALA A 53 8.17 -4.20 -9.71
C ALA A 53 9.45 -4.24 -10.57
N THR A 54 10.63 -4.27 -9.96
CA THR A 54 11.90 -4.40 -10.73
C THR A 54 12.08 -5.79 -11.32
N VAL A 55 11.59 -6.84 -10.68
CA VAL A 55 11.68 -8.23 -11.15
C VAL A 55 10.55 -8.56 -12.13
N ALA A 56 9.30 -8.30 -11.71
CA ALA A 56 8.10 -8.62 -12.49
C ALA A 56 7.77 -7.60 -13.57
N ARG A 57 8.35 -6.38 -13.49
CA ARG A 57 8.11 -5.27 -14.41
C ARG A 57 6.67 -4.78 -14.45
N SER A 58 5.95 -5.09 -13.40
CA SER A 58 4.56 -4.69 -13.12
C SER A 58 4.36 -4.65 -11.62
N LEU A 59 3.29 -4.02 -11.16
CA LEU A 59 2.85 -4.15 -9.78
C LEU A 59 1.98 -5.40 -9.64
N PRO A 60 1.95 -6.06 -8.48
CA PRO A 60 1.05 -7.19 -8.26
C PRO A 60 -0.40 -6.73 -8.22
N CYS A 61 -1.32 -7.59 -8.61
CA CYS A 61 -2.74 -7.36 -8.34
C CYS A 61 -3.02 -7.49 -6.84
N PRO A 62 -4.06 -6.82 -6.31
CA PRO A 62 -4.46 -7.00 -4.92
C PRO A 62 -4.90 -8.44 -4.66
N ASP A 63 -4.67 -8.92 -3.46
CA ASP A 63 -5.27 -10.14 -2.92
C ASP A 63 -6.68 -9.81 -2.41
N VAL A 64 -7.71 -10.40 -2.99
CA VAL A 64 -9.10 -10.08 -2.69
C VAL A 64 -9.68 -11.03 -1.64
N ASP A 65 -9.28 -12.29 -1.66
CA ASP A 65 -9.80 -13.35 -0.77
C ASP A 65 -8.91 -13.64 0.45
N ARG A 66 -7.79 -12.94 0.56
CA ARG A 66 -6.86 -12.98 1.69
C ARG A 66 -6.07 -14.31 1.80
N ASP A 67 -5.84 -14.96 0.69
CA ASP A 67 -4.99 -16.16 0.64
C ASP A 67 -3.49 -15.86 0.47
N GLY A 68 -3.14 -14.59 0.30
CA GLY A 68 -1.79 -14.07 0.08
C GLY A 68 -1.35 -14.09 -1.38
N LEU A 69 -2.16 -14.60 -2.30
CA LEU A 69 -1.90 -14.58 -3.73
C LEU A 69 -2.57 -13.37 -4.39
N GLN A 70 -2.06 -12.99 -5.53
CA GLN A 70 -2.64 -11.90 -6.30
C GLN A 70 -3.85 -12.36 -7.10
N ASP A 71 -4.92 -11.57 -7.09
CA ASP A 71 -6.14 -11.79 -7.86
C ASP A 71 -6.19 -10.88 -9.08
N CYS A 72 -5.65 -11.36 -10.19
CA CYS A 72 -5.63 -10.60 -11.43
C CYS A 72 -6.85 -10.82 -12.32
N GLY A 73 -7.86 -11.57 -11.85
CA GLY A 73 -9.09 -11.88 -12.58
C GLY A 73 -9.98 -10.66 -12.87
N ALA A 74 -11.07 -10.91 -13.59
CA ALA A 74 -12.13 -9.94 -13.79
C ALA A 74 -13.26 -10.16 -12.75
N PRO A 75 -13.88 -9.07 -12.21
CA PRO A 75 -13.59 -7.66 -12.50
C PRO A 75 -12.24 -7.19 -11.96
N ALA A 76 -11.65 -6.20 -12.62
CA ALA A 76 -10.35 -5.65 -12.21
C ALA A 76 -10.47 -4.88 -10.89
N THR A 77 -10.33 -5.57 -9.77
CA THR A 77 -10.37 -4.98 -8.45
C THR A 77 -9.06 -4.22 -8.17
N GLN A 78 -9.17 -2.97 -7.73
CA GLN A 78 -8.00 -2.12 -7.47
C GLN A 78 -7.52 -2.20 -6.02
N LYS A 79 -8.40 -2.53 -5.09
CA LYS A 79 -8.11 -2.56 -3.65
C LYS A 79 -8.37 -3.94 -3.05
N GLY A 80 -7.45 -4.39 -2.22
CA GLY A 80 -7.51 -5.65 -1.49
C GLY A 80 -6.44 -5.67 -0.41
N TRP A 81 -5.92 -6.84 -0.14
CA TRP A 81 -4.81 -7.05 0.76
C TRP A 81 -3.48 -7.06 -0.01
N LEU A 82 -2.38 -6.88 0.70
CA LEU A 82 -1.05 -7.03 0.11
C LEU A 82 -0.80 -8.51 -0.21
N PRO A 83 -0.51 -8.90 -1.47
CA PRO A 83 -0.36 -10.29 -1.88
C PRO A 83 1.00 -10.86 -1.45
N THR A 84 1.16 -11.15 -0.17
CA THR A 84 2.44 -11.51 0.45
C THR A 84 3.04 -12.81 -0.06
N ALA A 85 2.21 -13.80 -0.41
CA ALA A 85 2.68 -15.06 -0.98
C ALA A 85 3.22 -14.83 -2.41
N THR A 86 2.55 -14.00 -3.21
CA THR A 86 3.04 -13.60 -4.54
C THR A 86 4.40 -12.92 -4.47
N LEU A 87 4.59 -11.99 -3.52
CA LEU A 87 5.87 -11.31 -3.33
C LEU A 87 6.98 -12.31 -2.99
N ARG A 88 6.73 -13.23 -2.05
CA ARG A 88 7.69 -14.28 -1.67
C ARG A 88 8.03 -15.23 -2.82
N MET A 89 7.04 -15.62 -3.64
CA MET A 89 7.27 -16.45 -4.83
C MET A 89 8.18 -15.75 -5.85
N ALA A 90 8.14 -14.43 -5.93
CA ALA A 90 9.06 -13.64 -6.76
C ALA A 90 10.43 -13.44 -6.12
N GLY A 91 10.71 -14.06 -4.98
CA GLY A 91 11.96 -13.93 -4.24
C GLY A 91 12.09 -12.64 -3.43
N VAL A 92 10.98 -11.95 -3.20
CA VAL A 92 10.93 -10.71 -2.42
C VAL A 92 10.34 -11.00 -1.05
N ASP A 93 11.07 -10.67 0.01
CA ASP A 93 10.54 -10.78 1.37
C ASP A 93 9.78 -9.49 1.76
N PRO A 94 8.46 -9.55 1.92
CA PRO A 94 7.68 -8.39 2.32
C PRO A 94 7.85 -8.02 3.81
N GLY A 95 8.52 -8.86 4.60
CA GLY A 95 8.67 -8.69 6.03
C GLY A 95 7.59 -9.42 6.84
N VAL A 96 7.56 -9.15 8.14
CA VAL A 96 6.57 -9.67 9.09
C VAL A 96 5.43 -8.66 9.28
N ASP A 97 4.26 -9.14 9.64
CA ASP A 97 3.06 -8.34 9.96
C ASP A 97 2.51 -7.47 8.79
N VAL A 98 2.98 -7.71 7.57
CA VAL A 98 2.54 -6.97 6.38
C VAL A 98 1.29 -7.56 5.72
N GLY A 99 0.90 -8.79 6.07
CA GLY A 99 -0.30 -9.46 5.52
C GLY A 99 -1.63 -8.81 5.94
N GLN A 100 -1.59 -7.87 6.89
CA GLN A 100 -2.75 -7.10 7.32
C GLN A 100 -2.89 -5.76 6.58
N LEU A 101 -1.93 -5.42 5.72
CA LEU A 101 -1.96 -4.15 5.01
C LEU A 101 -3.00 -4.16 3.90
N ARG A 102 -3.79 -3.10 3.82
CA ARG A 102 -4.60 -2.81 2.62
C ARG A 102 -3.67 -2.29 1.53
N TYR A 103 -3.92 -2.77 0.35
CA TYR A 103 -3.17 -2.42 -0.85
C TYR A 103 -4.14 -1.93 -1.92
N LEU A 104 -3.87 -0.75 -2.43
CA LEU A 104 -4.56 -0.14 -3.57
C LEU A 104 -3.56 0.02 -4.70
N VAL A 105 -3.92 -0.38 -5.91
CA VAL A 105 -3.08 -0.23 -7.09
C VAL A 105 -3.89 0.30 -8.27
N GLN A 106 -3.26 1.11 -9.10
CA GLN A 106 -3.86 1.59 -10.35
C GLN A 106 -4.05 0.43 -11.31
N ARG A 107 -5.32 0.03 -11.50
CA ARG A 107 -5.71 -1.14 -12.29
C ARG A 107 -7.00 -0.86 -13.05
N GLN A 108 -6.90 -0.11 -14.13
CA GLN A 108 -8.08 0.28 -14.93
C GLN A 108 -8.17 -0.38 -16.30
N GLY A 109 -7.27 -1.29 -16.63
CA GLY A 109 -7.11 -1.80 -17.98
C GLY A 109 -6.51 -0.78 -18.96
N GLY A 110 -5.89 -1.27 -20.02
CA GLY A 110 -5.21 -0.43 -21.02
C GLY A 110 -3.90 0.18 -20.53
N ALA A 111 -3.48 1.26 -21.16
CA ALA A 111 -2.14 1.85 -20.99
C ALA A 111 -1.83 2.35 -19.55
N ASN A 112 -2.83 2.50 -18.69
CA ASN A 112 -2.67 2.98 -17.32
C ASN A 112 -2.70 1.85 -16.27
N ASP A 113 -2.87 0.61 -16.69
CA ASP A 113 -2.91 -0.52 -15.78
C ASP A 113 -1.50 -0.96 -15.41
N LEU A 114 -1.10 -0.74 -14.16
CA LEU A 114 0.24 -1.06 -13.66
C LEU A 114 0.41 -2.54 -13.32
N THR A 115 -0.66 -3.34 -13.34
CA THR A 115 -0.62 -4.78 -13.07
C THR A 115 -0.57 -5.64 -14.32
N MET A 116 -0.66 -5.03 -15.51
CA MET A 116 -0.61 -5.76 -16.77
C MET A 116 0.78 -6.30 -17.06
N LEU A 117 0.81 -7.56 -17.51
CA LEU A 117 2.02 -8.26 -17.96
C LEU A 117 2.18 -8.23 -19.50
N THR A 118 1.39 -7.40 -20.18
CA THR A 118 1.49 -7.27 -21.63
C THR A 118 2.43 -6.14 -21.99
N ASP A 119 3.25 -6.38 -23.00
CA ASP A 119 4.05 -5.35 -23.64
C ASP A 119 3.10 -4.28 -24.20
N THR A 120 3.25 -3.05 -23.72
CA THR A 120 2.49 -1.89 -24.20
C THR A 120 3.29 -1.05 -25.17
N TRP A 121 4.55 -1.39 -25.32
CA TRP A 121 5.48 -0.72 -26.20
C TRP A 121 5.28 -1.23 -27.60
N THR A 122 4.42 -0.59 -28.38
CA THR A 122 4.24 -0.94 -29.78
C THR A 122 5.36 -0.34 -30.61
N PRO A 123 6.00 -1.14 -31.47
CA PRO A 123 7.00 -0.64 -32.43
C PRO A 123 6.48 0.50 -33.32
N LEU A 124 5.18 0.71 -33.38
CA LEU A 124 4.53 1.75 -34.16
C LEU A 124 4.84 3.17 -33.66
N GLU A 125 5.11 3.36 -32.39
CA GLU A 125 5.55 4.67 -31.87
C GLU A 125 6.97 5.04 -32.31
N TYR A 126 7.75 4.04 -32.77
CA TYR A 126 9.07 4.22 -33.34
C TYR A 126 9.08 4.16 -34.87
N SER A 127 7.99 3.83 -35.51
CA SER A 127 7.91 3.68 -36.97
C SER A 127 7.71 5.00 -37.69
N ASP A 128 7.47 6.10 -37.00
CA ASP A 128 7.31 7.42 -37.61
C ASP A 128 8.62 8.07 -38.07
N GLY A 129 9.73 7.35 -37.86
CA GLY A 129 11.02 7.74 -38.43
C GLY A 129 11.69 8.96 -37.81
N ALA A 130 11.06 9.56 -36.79
CA ALA A 130 11.58 10.80 -36.18
C ALA A 130 12.75 10.55 -35.25
N ASP A 131 12.79 9.38 -34.59
CA ASP A 131 13.81 9.08 -33.57
C ASP A 131 14.75 7.93 -33.97
N GLY A 132 15.38 8.00 -35.04
CA GLY A 132 16.27 7.01 -35.70
C GLY A 132 17.11 6.03 -34.87
N PHE A 133 17.01 6.07 -33.54
CA PHE A 133 17.82 5.26 -32.64
C PHE A 133 17.50 3.76 -32.72
N PHE A 134 16.24 3.38 -32.85
CA PHE A 134 15.83 1.99 -32.95
C PHE A 134 15.71 1.52 -34.42
N ALA A 135 15.37 2.43 -35.34
CA ALA A 135 15.40 2.14 -36.78
C ALA A 135 16.79 1.76 -37.27
N MET A 136 17.85 2.25 -36.63
CA MET A 136 19.23 1.89 -36.97
C MET A 136 19.61 0.44 -36.59
N ARG A 137 18.90 -0.22 -35.72
CA ARG A 137 19.24 -1.57 -35.28
C ARG A 137 18.63 -2.69 -36.13
N GLY A 138 17.70 -2.38 -37.03
CA GLY A 138 17.20 -3.36 -38.02
C GLY A 138 16.51 -4.60 -37.41
N ALA A 139 16.35 -4.67 -36.11
CA ALA A 139 15.67 -5.77 -35.45
C ALA A 139 14.38 -5.23 -34.85
N PRO A 140 13.24 -5.86 -35.13
CA PRO A 140 12.05 -5.58 -34.33
C PRO A 140 12.41 -5.89 -32.86
N TYR A 141 12.14 -4.96 -32.00
CA TYR A 141 12.15 -5.21 -30.56
C TYR A 141 11.25 -6.43 -30.34
N PRO A 142 11.68 -7.46 -29.60
CA PRO A 142 10.83 -8.64 -29.41
C PRO A 142 9.52 -8.17 -28.80
N ALA A 143 8.44 -8.30 -29.54
CA ALA A 143 7.12 -7.74 -29.21
C ALA A 143 6.46 -8.33 -27.94
N ASP A 144 7.13 -9.28 -27.28
CA ASP A 144 6.56 -10.03 -26.15
C ASP A 144 7.45 -9.98 -24.90
N ILE A 145 8.44 -9.09 -24.82
CA ILE A 145 9.32 -9.00 -23.66
C ILE A 145 8.96 -7.76 -22.85
N LEU A 146 8.26 -7.98 -21.75
CA LEU A 146 7.98 -6.96 -20.75
C LEU A 146 9.29 -6.42 -20.17
N THR A 147 9.47 -5.10 -20.20
CA THR A 147 10.67 -4.41 -19.74
C THR A 147 10.32 -3.39 -18.65
N LEU A 148 11.33 -2.90 -17.93
CA LEU A 148 11.14 -1.76 -17.01
C LEU A 148 10.68 -0.49 -17.74
N THR A 149 11.01 -0.37 -19.02
CA THR A 149 10.57 0.76 -19.87
C THR A 149 9.05 0.76 -19.99
N ASP A 150 8.42 -0.42 -20.14
CA ASP A 150 6.97 -0.56 -20.20
C ASP A 150 6.30 -0.07 -18.89
N LEU A 151 6.86 -0.45 -17.76
CA LEU A 151 6.36 0.03 -16.47
C LEU A 151 6.54 1.55 -16.35
N CYS A 152 7.70 2.09 -16.71
CA CYS A 152 7.96 3.54 -16.69
C CYS A 152 7.00 4.30 -17.62
N GLN A 153 6.72 3.76 -18.81
CA GLN A 153 5.79 4.37 -19.75
C GLN A 153 4.36 4.38 -19.21
N ARG A 154 3.91 3.29 -18.59
CA ARG A 154 2.59 3.24 -17.94
C ARG A 154 2.48 4.25 -16.80
N LEU A 155 3.51 4.36 -15.98
CA LEU A 155 3.58 5.36 -14.90
C LEU A 155 3.52 6.79 -15.46
N ASP A 156 4.27 7.09 -16.53
CA ASP A 156 4.27 8.41 -17.16
C ASP A 156 2.92 8.71 -17.85
N THR A 157 2.32 7.72 -18.50
CA THR A 157 0.99 7.84 -19.10
C THR A 157 -0.05 8.09 -18.02
N GLY A 158 -0.03 7.37 -16.91
CA GLY A 158 -0.92 7.59 -15.77
C GLY A 158 -0.75 8.97 -15.14
N ARG A 159 0.50 9.44 -15.03
CA ARG A 159 0.82 10.77 -14.51
C ARG A 159 0.30 11.91 -15.40
N ARG A 160 0.29 11.71 -16.71
CA ARG A 160 -0.19 12.70 -17.71
C ARG A 160 -1.68 12.61 -17.98
N ALA A 161 -2.31 11.49 -17.65
CA ALA A 161 -3.72 11.28 -17.89
C ALA A 161 -4.57 12.29 -17.11
N THR A 162 -5.66 12.73 -17.72
CA THR A 162 -6.68 13.47 -16.99
C THR A 162 -7.25 12.55 -15.90
N MET A 163 -7.27 13.03 -14.67
CA MET A 163 -7.75 12.26 -13.55
C MET A 163 -9.21 11.86 -13.76
N LEU A 164 -9.46 10.56 -13.80
CA LEU A 164 -10.79 9.97 -13.86
C LEU A 164 -11.25 9.55 -12.45
N PRO A 165 -12.55 9.66 -12.15
CA PRO A 165 -13.08 9.22 -10.85
C PRO A 165 -12.81 7.76 -10.51
N THR A 166 -12.54 6.94 -11.52
CA THR A 166 -12.27 5.50 -11.42
C THR A 166 -10.78 5.17 -11.19
N MET A 167 -9.87 6.12 -11.31
CA MET A 167 -8.45 5.90 -11.06
C MET A 167 -8.18 5.71 -9.56
N ALA A 168 -7.14 4.94 -9.24
CA ALA A 168 -6.64 4.85 -7.89
C ALA A 168 -6.21 6.24 -7.39
N GLN A 169 -6.72 6.66 -6.25
CA GLN A 169 -6.53 8.03 -5.75
C GLN A 169 -6.44 8.08 -4.23
N VAL A 170 -5.69 9.05 -3.75
CA VAL A 170 -5.70 9.42 -2.33
C VAL A 170 -6.89 10.33 -2.07
N ASN A 171 -7.63 10.03 -1.00
CA ASN A 171 -8.75 10.82 -0.53
C ASN A 171 -8.25 12.05 0.24
N ALA A 172 -7.77 13.05 -0.49
CA ALA A 172 -7.30 14.33 0.04
C ALA A 172 -8.26 15.45 -0.39
N PRO A 173 -8.16 16.66 0.17
CA PRO A 173 -8.95 17.80 -0.26
C PRO A 173 -8.86 18.07 -1.78
N THR A 174 -7.72 17.75 -2.37
CA THR A 174 -7.51 17.64 -3.82
C THR A 174 -7.13 16.21 -4.15
N PRO A 175 -8.07 15.39 -4.64
CA PRO A 175 -7.78 14.01 -5.02
C PRO A 175 -6.62 13.94 -6.02
N ARG A 176 -5.72 12.99 -5.82
CA ARG A 176 -4.56 12.77 -6.72
C ARG A 176 -4.55 11.33 -7.17
N ALA A 177 -4.33 11.12 -8.46
CA ALA A 177 -4.06 9.79 -9.00
C ALA A 177 -2.72 9.28 -8.44
N ILE A 178 -2.70 8.01 -8.06
CA ILE A 178 -1.52 7.34 -7.49
C ILE A 178 -1.26 6.03 -8.21
N ALA A 179 -0.03 5.59 -8.19
CA ALA A 179 0.34 4.28 -8.72
C ALA A 179 -0.14 3.16 -7.80
N TYR A 180 0.11 3.30 -6.52
CA TYR A 180 -0.37 2.43 -5.45
C TYR A 180 -0.39 3.16 -4.12
N ALA A 181 -1.09 2.59 -3.15
CA ALA A 181 -1.07 3.01 -1.76
C ALA A 181 -1.12 1.80 -0.84
N LEU A 182 -0.61 1.99 0.36
CA LEU A 182 -0.65 1.03 1.45
C LEU A 182 -1.29 1.70 2.67
N ALA A 183 -2.17 0.99 3.35
CA ALA A 183 -2.72 1.41 4.62
C ALA A 183 -2.54 0.30 5.66
N HIS A 184 -2.15 0.70 6.86
CA HIS A 184 -2.10 -0.18 8.02
C HIS A 184 -3.45 -0.14 8.75
N PRO A 185 -4.00 -1.30 9.21
CA PRO A 185 -5.16 -1.27 10.08
C PRO A 185 -4.76 -0.54 11.35
N GLY A 186 -5.51 0.43 11.74
CA GLY A 186 -5.31 1.09 13.02
C GLY A 186 -5.51 0.11 14.20
N ASN A 187 -5.32 0.61 15.40
CA ASN A 187 -5.69 -0.13 16.62
C ASN A 187 -7.12 0.20 17.07
N ASN A 188 -7.84 0.96 16.30
CA ASN A 188 -9.13 1.55 16.69
C ASN A 188 -10.11 1.40 15.52
N ASP A 189 -11.20 0.73 15.78
CA ASP A 189 -12.37 0.66 14.91
C ASP A 189 -13.24 1.88 15.26
N ALA A 190 -13.16 2.92 14.42
CA ALA A 190 -13.78 4.20 14.75
C ALA A 190 -15.29 4.25 14.44
N ASP A 191 -15.75 3.45 13.47
CA ASP A 191 -17.15 3.36 13.10
C ASP A 191 -17.88 2.15 13.72
N GLY A 192 -17.14 1.20 14.31
CA GLY A 192 -17.68 0.07 15.07
C GLY A 192 -18.25 -1.04 14.19
N ASP A 193 -17.83 -1.13 12.92
CA ASP A 193 -18.32 -2.14 11.96
C ASP A 193 -17.56 -3.48 12.04
N GLY A 194 -16.50 -3.54 12.86
CA GLY A 194 -15.64 -4.71 13.03
C GLY A 194 -14.52 -4.81 12.02
N ASP A 195 -14.39 -3.88 11.08
CA ASP A 195 -13.21 -3.68 10.22
C ASP A 195 -12.33 -2.59 10.85
N LEU A 196 -11.04 -2.82 10.94
CA LEU A 196 -10.07 -1.82 11.45
C LEU A 196 -9.69 -0.76 10.41
N PHE A 197 -10.30 -0.80 9.24
CA PHE A 197 -10.07 0.14 8.16
C PHE A 197 -11.28 1.05 7.97
N ASP A 198 -11.22 2.21 8.59
CA ASP A 198 -12.27 3.21 8.51
C ASP A 198 -12.19 4.08 7.23
N GLY A 199 -13.25 4.81 6.96
CA GLY A 199 -13.30 5.84 5.95
C GLY A 199 -12.98 5.34 4.53
N ALA A 200 -12.09 6.01 3.84
CA ALA A 200 -11.68 5.64 2.49
C ALA A 200 -10.83 4.36 2.45
N ASN A 201 -10.27 3.92 3.58
CA ASN A 201 -9.50 2.68 3.66
C ASN A 201 -10.38 1.43 3.76
N SER A 202 -11.65 1.59 4.10
CA SER A 202 -12.64 0.49 4.15
C SER A 202 -12.89 -0.13 2.77
N ASN A 203 -13.51 -1.29 2.76
CA ASN A 203 -13.93 -1.99 1.53
C ASN A 203 -15.30 -1.57 1.01
N ALA A 204 -15.87 -0.48 1.52
CA ALA A 204 -17.15 0.01 1.03
C ALA A 204 -17.12 0.24 -0.50
N ALA A 205 -18.22 -0.09 -1.18
CA ALA A 205 -18.31 0.01 -2.64
C ALA A 205 -17.99 1.42 -3.18
N ALA A 206 -18.24 2.47 -2.38
CA ALA A 206 -17.87 3.85 -2.72
C ALA A 206 -16.36 4.11 -2.69
N ASN A 207 -15.57 3.26 -2.04
CA ASN A 207 -14.15 3.47 -1.75
C ASN A 207 -13.22 2.47 -2.46
N VAL A 208 -13.72 1.72 -3.44
CA VAL A 208 -12.96 0.63 -4.13
C VAL A 208 -11.66 1.11 -4.80
N ASN A 209 -11.54 2.38 -5.08
CA ASN A 209 -10.38 2.99 -5.71
C ASN A 209 -9.79 4.17 -4.91
N ARG A 210 -10.11 4.27 -3.62
CA ARG A 210 -9.67 5.36 -2.75
C ARG A 210 -8.98 4.84 -1.51
N MET A 211 -7.98 5.57 -1.04
CA MET A 211 -7.36 5.43 0.28
C MET A 211 -7.16 6.79 0.91
N GLU A 212 -7.14 6.85 2.23
CA GLU A 212 -6.75 8.04 2.99
C GLU A 212 -5.23 8.09 3.18
N ASP A 213 -4.73 9.33 3.22
CA ASP A 213 -3.33 9.63 3.46
C ASP A 213 -3.00 9.60 4.95
#